data_22037e8676b447c2a74cc1bed3ce9ae0
#
_entry.id   22037e8676b447c2a74cc1bed3ce9ae0
#
_cell.length_a   1.000
_cell.length_b   1.000
_cell.length_c   1.000
_cell.angle_alpha   90.00
_cell.angle_beta   90.00
_cell.angle_gamma   90.00
#
_symmetry.space_group_name_H-M   'P 1'
#
loop_
_entity.id
_entity.type
_entity.pdbx_description
1 polymer ?
#
loop_
_entity_poly.entity_id
_entity_poly.type
_entity_poly.pdbx_seq_one_letter_code
_entity_poly.pdbx_strand_id
1 'polypeptide(L)'
;MEQYVKADSVFIEEIPSSVAKKMIIEKHYTHAFSMCRYALGIYYVGEKDHKFYDEKEKKLIGCMTYGYPVGRSAIKSMIPTLEKEEVLELTRLYIDDGYGKNIESLSMGKSFKWLKQNARNIKMLLSYADPEQMHLGTIYQATNWLYQDCRDIQLMPVSYTHLRAHETAC
;
A
#
# COMPACT_ATOMS: atom_id res chain seq x y z
N MET A 1 23.59 -11.56 -8.64
CA MET A 1 22.33 -11.25 -9.37
C MET A 1 21.24 -11.08 -8.30
N GLU A 2 20.61 -9.92 -8.26
CA GLU A 2 19.48 -9.69 -7.36
C GLU A 2 18.27 -10.47 -7.87
N GLN A 3 17.73 -11.33 -7.03
CA GLN A 3 16.64 -12.25 -7.40
C GLN A 3 15.28 -11.56 -7.27
N TYR A 4 14.40 -11.77 -8.25
CA TYR A 4 13.00 -11.34 -8.15
C TYR A 4 12.21 -12.29 -7.25
N VAL A 5 11.32 -11.73 -6.44
CA VAL A 5 10.43 -12.50 -5.56
C VAL A 5 9.33 -13.16 -6.38
N LYS A 6 9.07 -14.43 -6.12
CA LYS A 6 7.94 -15.16 -6.72
C LYS A 6 6.62 -14.71 -6.10
N ALA A 7 5.59 -14.64 -6.94
CA ALA A 7 4.29 -14.16 -6.49
C ALA A 7 3.63 -15.04 -5.42
N ASP A 8 3.88 -16.34 -5.44
CA ASP A 8 3.36 -17.32 -4.49
C ASP A 8 4.12 -17.36 -3.14
N SER A 9 5.26 -16.67 -3.06
CA SER A 9 6.03 -16.54 -1.81
C SER A 9 5.52 -15.41 -0.89
N VAL A 10 4.64 -14.54 -1.36
CA VAL A 10 4.16 -13.38 -0.59
C VAL A 10 2.67 -13.52 -0.31
N PHE A 11 2.26 -13.25 0.91
CA PHE A 11 0.87 -13.30 1.36
C PHE A 11 0.51 -12.01 2.08
N ILE A 12 -0.75 -11.59 1.91
CA ILE A 12 -1.29 -10.41 2.58
C ILE A 12 -2.47 -10.85 3.45
N GLU A 13 -2.39 -10.54 4.73
CA GLU A 13 -3.44 -10.84 5.71
C GLU A 13 -3.70 -9.62 6.59
N GLU A 14 -4.93 -9.47 7.06
CA GLU A 14 -5.23 -8.43 8.03
C GLU A 14 -4.57 -8.75 9.37
N ILE A 15 -3.96 -7.74 9.98
CA ILE A 15 -3.30 -7.84 11.29
C ILE A 15 -3.87 -6.80 12.25
N PRO A 16 -3.77 -7.02 13.56
CA PRO A 16 -4.12 -5.98 14.53
C PRO A 16 -3.32 -4.69 14.28
N SER A 17 -3.98 -3.55 14.36
CA SER A 17 -3.33 -2.24 14.18
C SER A 17 -2.21 -1.99 15.19
N SER A 18 -2.26 -2.61 16.37
CA SER A 18 -1.19 -2.58 17.38
C SER A 18 0.11 -3.23 16.89
N VAL A 19 0.02 -4.32 16.12
CA VAL A 19 1.18 -5.00 15.52
C VAL A 19 1.81 -4.11 14.46
N ALA A 20 0.99 -3.56 13.54
CA ALA A 20 1.47 -2.63 12.53
C ALA A 20 2.08 -1.37 13.16
N LYS A 21 1.43 -0.81 14.20
CA LYS A 21 1.93 0.35 14.94
C LYS A 21 3.31 0.09 15.53
N LYS A 22 3.50 -1.04 16.22
CA LYS A 22 4.81 -1.42 16.78
C LYS A 22 5.87 -1.48 15.69
N MET A 23 5.59 -2.17 14.60
CA MET A 23 6.52 -2.34 13.49
C MET A 23 6.91 -0.99 12.84
N ILE A 24 5.93 -0.10 12.60
CA ILE A 24 6.18 1.21 11.99
C ILE A 24 6.97 2.11 12.94
N ILE A 25 6.63 2.17 14.21
CA ILE A 25 7.36 3.02 15.18
C ILE A 25 8.80 2.54 15.35
N GLU A 26 9.03 1.23 15.38
CA GLU A 26 10.36 0.67 15.59
C GLU A 26 11.25 0.72 14.34
N LYS A 27 10.67 0.56 13.14
CA LYS A 27 11.44 0.23 11.95
C LYS A 27 11.25 1.18 10.76
N HIS A 28 10.10 1.85 10.63
CA HIS A 28 9.86 2.76 9.52
C HIS A 28 10.56 4.10 9.76
N TYR A 29 11.14 4.72 8.72
CA TYR A 29 11.92 5.96 8.81
C TYR A 29 11.19 7.15 9.47
N THR A 30 9.88 7.22 9.34
CA THR A 30 9.09 8.30 9.98
C THR A 30 8.91 8.11 11.48
N HIS A 31 9.07 6.89 12.01
CA HIS A 31 8.79 6.52 13.39
C HIS A 31 7.43 7.03 13.92
N ALA A 32 6.49 7.28 13.01
CA ALA A 32 5.19 7.86 13.30
C ALA A 32 4.06 7.00 12.72
N PHE A 33 3.05 6.72 13.54
CA PHE A 33 1.89 5.96 13.16
C PHE A 33 0.70 6.88 12.92
N SER A 34 0.07 6.75 11.76
CA SER A 34 -1.15 7.46 11.42
C SER A 34 -2.38 6.63 11.77
N MET A 35 -3.53 7.29 11.90
CA MET A 35 -4.81 6.59 12.07
C MET A 35 -5.02 5.62 10.89
N CYS A 36 -5.28 4.35 11.21
CA CYS A 36 -5.44 3.34 10.20
C CYS A 36 -6.82 2.68 10.29
N ARG A 37 -7.43 2.41 9.14
CA ARG A 37 -8.69 1.67 9.01
C ARG A 37 -8.42 0.19 8.77
N TYR A 38 -7.42 -0.11 7.96
CA TYR A 38 -6.95 -1.47 7.66
C TYR A 38 -5.45 -1.54 7.85
N ALA A 39 -5.00 -2.52 8.62
CA ALA A 39 -3.59 -2.87 8.77
C ALA A 39 -3.36 -4.24 8.13
N LEU A 40 -2.52 -4.31 7.12
CA LEU A 40 -2.22 -5.51 6.36
C LEU A 40 -0.78 -5.94 6.64
N GLY A 41 -0.61 -7.15 7.14
CA GLY A 41 0.69 -7.79 7.29
C GLY A 41 1.16 -8.37 5.98
N ILE A 42 2.45 -8.25 5.72
CA ILE A 42 3.13 -8.83 4.57
C ILE A 42 3.91 -10.03 5.08
N TYR A 43 3.53 -11.21 4.62
CA TYR A 43 4.14 -12.47 5.00
C TYR A 43 4.95 -13.05 3.83
N TYR A 44 6.07 -13.64 4.15
CA TYR A 44 6.95 -14.30 3.20
C TYR A 44 7.16 -15.76 3.56
N VAL A 45 7.12 -16.63 2.56
CA VAL A 45 7.45 -18.05 2.65
C VAL A 45 8.65 -18.32 1.74
N GLY A 46 9.72 -18.88 2.28
CA GLY A 46 10.93 -19.20 1.53
C GLY A 46 10.74 -20.31 0.50
N GLU A 47 11.63 -20.39 -0.51
CA GLU A 47 11.53 -21.39 -1.57
C GLU A 47 11.57 -22.84 -1.08
N LYS A 48 12.22 -23.11 0.06
CA LYS A 48 12.30 -24.46 0.65
C LYS A 48 10.99 -24.94 1.24
N ASP A 49 10.10 -24.01 1.56
CA ASP A 49 8.85 -24.25 2.30
C ASP A 49 7.66 -24.47 1.36
N HIS A 50 7.84 -24.25 0.03
CA HIS A 50 6.77 -24.37 -0.96
C HIS A 50 6.16 -25.76 -1.11
N LYS A 51 6.90 -26.83 -0.78
CA LYS A 51 6.41 -28.21 -0.93
C LYS A 51 5.56 -28.69 0.25
N PHE A 52 5.72 -28.07 1.40
CA PHE A 52 5.03 -28.42 2.65
C PHE A 52 4.59 -27.14 3.34
N TYR A 53 3.64 -26.44 2.70
CA TYR A 53 3.10 -25.20 3.23
C TYR A 53 2.35 -25.47 4.54
N ASP A 54 2.94 -25.07 5.67
CA ASP A 54 2.29 -24.95 6.96
C ASP A 54 2.12 -23.45 7.27
N GLU A 55 0.91 -23.01 7.63
CA GLU A 55 0.63 -21.61 8.01
C GLU A 55 1.53 -21.09 9.13
N LYS A 56 2.11 -21.99 9.92
CA LYS A 56 3.06 -21.66 10.99
C LYS A 56 4.43 -21.18 10.50
N GLU A 57 4.76 -21.44 9.25
CA GLU A 57 6.08 -21.12 8.67
C GLU A 57 6.12 -19.76 7.97
N LYS A 58 4.98 -19.07 7.86
CA LYS A 58 4.91 -17.71 7.32
C LYS A 58 5.65 -16.73 8.22
N LYS A 59 6.63 -16.02 7.69
CA LYS A 59 7.32 -14.94 8.41
C LYS A 59 6.67 -13.59 8.09
N LEU A 60 6.25 -12.86 9.12
CA LEU A 60 5.82 -11.47 8.98
C LEU A 60 7.06 -10.59 8.73
N ILE A 61 7.16 -10.02 7.53
CA ILE A 61 8.31 -9.24 7.06
C ILE A 61 8.01 -7.76 6.89
N GLY A 62 6.76 -7.34 6.96
CA GLY A 62 6.38 -5.97 6.75
C GLY A 62 4.90 -5.73 7.01
N CYS A 63 4.50 -4.49 6.84
CA CYS A 63 3.09 -4.12 6.91
C CYS A 63 2.75 -2.92 6.01
N MET A 64 1.48 -2.86 5.63
CA MET A 64 0.86 -1.70 4.97
C MET A 64 -0.31 -1.21 5.83
N THR A 65 -0.45 0.10 5.94
CA THR A 65 -1.59 0.70 6.63
C THR A 65 -2.38 1.60 5.70
N TYR A 66 -3.69 1.43 5.72
CA TYR A 66 -4.64 2.23 4.97
C TYR A 66 -5.55 2.97 5.94
N GLY A 67 -5.67 4.28 5.76
CA GLY A 67 -6.52 5.15 6.55
C GLY A 67 -7.43 6.02 5.70
N TYR A 68 -8.36 6.73 6.34
CA TYR A 68 -9.13 7.74 5.62
C TYR A 68 -8.27 9.00 5.44
N PRO A 69 -8.27 9.61 4.24
CA PRO A 69 -7.52 10.84 3.99
C PRO A 69 -7.90 11.96 4.97
N VAL A 70 -6.92 12.72 5.42
CA VAL A 70 -7.11 13.79 6.41
C VAL A 70 -7.86 14.99 5.80
N GLY A 71 -7.62 15.29 4.54
CA GLY A 71 -8.18 16.46 3.86
C GLY A 71 -9.50 16.16 3.10
N ARG A 72 -10.66 16.59 3.62
CA ARG A 72 -11.93 16.46 2.89
C ARG A 72 -11.96 17.29 1.58
N SER A 73 -11.32 18.46 1.58
CA SER A 73 -11.24 19.33 0.42
C SER A 73 -10.43 18.72 -0.71
N ALA A 74 -9.34 18.02 -0.39
CA ALA A 74 -8.50 17.36 -1.39
C ALA A 74 -9.28 16.30 -2.19
N ILE A 75 -10.10 15.47 -1.52
CA ILE A 75 -10.90 14.44 -2.19
C ILE A 75 -11.92 15.07 -3.12
N LYS A 76 -12.66 16.07 -2.63
CA LYS A 76 -13.72 16.74 -3.40
C LYS A 76 -13.18 17.57 -4.57
N SER A 77 -11.95 18.09 -4.46
CA SER A 77 -11.28 18.76 -5.57
C SER A 77 -10.81 17.78 -6.65
N MET A 78 -10.42 16.55 -6.25
CA MET A 78 -9.98 15.50 -7.18
C MET A 78 -11.17 14.84 -7.87
N ILE A 79 -12.17 14.40 -7.10
CA ILE A 79 -13.35 13.72 -7.62
C ILE A 79 -14.58 14.16 -6.79
N PRO A 80 -15.32 15.17 -7.25
CA PRO A 80 -16.45 15.74 -6.50
C PRO A 80 -17.55 14.75 -6.11
N THR A 81 -17.65 13.63 -6.85
CA THR A 81 -18.68 12.60 -6.66
C THR A 81 -18.33 11.53 -5.64
N LEU A 82 -17.08 11.49 -5.13
CA LEU A 82 -16.67 10.52 -4.12
C LEU A 82 -16.85 11.07 -2.71
N GLU A 83 -17.35 10.21 -1.84
CA GLU A 83 -17.39 10.46 -0.41
C GLU A 83 -16.08 10.02 0.26
N LYS A 84 -15.80 10.59 1.44
CA LYS A 84 -14.56 10.29 2.17
C LYS A 84 -14.41 8.80 2.48
N GLU A 85 -15.51 8.14 2.76
CA GLU A 85 -15.58 6.73 3.13
C GLU A 85 -15.35 5.78 1.93
N GLU A 86 -15.30 6.34 0.71
CA GLU A 86 -15.01 5.60 -0.52
C GLU A 86 -13.54 5.72 -0.96
N VAL A 87 -12.74 6.47 -0.19
CA VAL A 87 -11.33 6.73 -0.48
C VAL A 87 -10.47 6.25 0.69
N LEU A 88 -9.39 5.53 0.39
CA LEU A 88 -8.36 5.21 1.36
C LEU A 88 -7.02 5.81 0.94
N GLU A 89 -6.25 6.21 1.93
CA GLU A 89 -4.86 6.63 1.79
C GLU A 89 -3.95 5.49 2.25
N LEU A 90 -2.98 5.11 1.42
CA LEU A 90 -1.86 4.28 1.86
C LEU A 90 -0.96 5.15 2.72
N THR A 91 -1.12 5.04 4.03
CA THR A 91 -0.44 5.92 4.98
C THR A 91 0.98 5.49 5.30
N ARG A 92 1.25 4.18 5.32
CA ARG A 92 2.59 3.61 5.55
C ARG A 92 2.74 2.30 4.80
N LEU A 93 3.93 2.09 4.28
CA LEU A 93 4.42 0.82 3.76
C LEU A 93 5.82 0.59 4.35
N TYR A 94 5.98 -0.53 5.02
CA TYR A 94 7.26 -0.99 5.54
C TYR A 94 7.48 -2.45 5.20
N ILE A 95 8.65 -2.78 4.71
CA ILE A 95 9.10 -4.16 4.46
C ILE A 95 10.55 -4.28 4.93
N ASP A 96 10.88 -5.36 5.64
CA ASP A 96 12.25 -5.70 6.03
C ASP A 96 13.11 -5.89 4.76
N ASP A 97 14.37 -5.47 4.80
CA ASP A 97 15.31 -5.60 3.69
C ASP A 97 15.71 -7.07 3.43
N GLY A 98 16.23 -7.32 2.23
CA GLY A 98 16.87 -8.59 1.90
C GLY A 98 16.00 -9.67 1.28
N TYR A 99 14.72 -9.37 1.00
CA TYR A 99 13.79 -10.34 0.37
C TYR A 99 13.81 -10.32 -1.16
N GLY A 100 14.54 -9.40 -1.78
CA GLY A 100 14.71 -9.32 -3.24
C GLY A 100 13.92 -8.19 -3.89
N LYS A 101 14.18 -7.99 -5.19
CA LYS A 101 13.53 -6.96 -5.98
C LYS A 101 12.03 -7.23 -6.12
N ASN A 102 11.25 -6.20 -6.36
CA ASN A 102 9.81 -6.22 -6.62
C ASN A 102 8.92 -6.62 -5.43
N ILE A 103 9.45 -6.84 -4.24
CA ILE A 103 8.62 -7.26 -3.10
C ILE A 103 7.59 -6.20 -2.72
N GLU A 104 7.94 -4.93 -2.79
CA GLU A 104 7.04 -3.80 -2.50
C GLU A 104 5.88 -3.75 -3.49
N SER A 105 6.19 -3.74 -4.79
CA SER A 105 5.16 -3.68 -5.85
C SER A 105 4.29 -4.93 -5.88
N LEU A 106 4.86 -6.10 -5.61
CA LEU A 106 4.13 -7.35 -5.50
C LEU A 106 3.17 -7.33 -4.29
N SER A 107 3.65 -6.89 -3.13
CA SER A 107 2.86 -6.76 -1.91
C SER A 107 1.72 -5.75 -2.10
N MET A 108 2.00 -4.63 -2.74
CA MET A 108 1.00 -3.61 -3.05
C MET A 108 -0.07 -4.16 -3.99
N GLY A 109 0.31 -4.84 -5.07
CA GLY A 109 -0.65 -5.47 -5.98
C GLY A 109 -1.54 -6.51 -5.31
N LYS A 110 -1.01 -7.26 -4.33
CA LYS A 110 -1.79 -8.20 -3.52
C LYS A 110 -2.71 -7.50 -2.53
N SER A 111 -2.28 -6.39 -1.93
CA SER A 111 -3.13 -5.60 -1.05
C SER A 111 -4.35 -5.04 -1.78
N PHE A 112 -4.21 -4.64 -3.05
CA PHE A 112 -5.34 -4.21 -3.86
C PHE A 112 -6.37 -5.32 -4.07
N LYS A 113 -5.91 -6.57 -4.27
CA LYS A 113 -6.82 -7.72 -4.35
C LYS A 113 -7.55 -7.94 -3.04
N TRP A 114 -6.82 -7.84 -1.92
CA TRP A 114 -7.42 -7.96 -0.59
C TRP A 114 -8.47 -6.87 -0.35
N LEU A 115 -8.16 -5.60 -0.66
CA LEU A 115 -9.10 -4.49 -0.51
C LEU A 115 -10.35 -4.67 -1.37
N LYS A 116 -10.20 -5.12 -2.62
CA LYS A 116 -11.35 -5.41 -3.49
C LYS A 116 -12.31 -6.44 -2.91
N GLN A 117 -11.80 -7.41 -2.16
CA GLN A 117 -12.59 -8.46 -1.55
C GLN A 117 -13.23 -8.02 -0.23
N ASN A 118 -12.49 -7.28 0.61
CA ASN A 118 -12.84 -7.00 1.99
C ASN A 118 -13.34 -5.56 2.25
N ALA A 119 -13.06 -4.63 1.33
CA ALA A 119 -13.42 -3.21 1.44
C ALA A 119 -14.13 -2.71 0.17
N ARG A 120 -15.25 -3.33 -0.18
CA ARG A 120 -15.96 -3.15 -1.47
C ARG A 120 -16.51 -1.74 -1.70
N ASN A 121 -16.70 -0.96 -0.63
CA ASN A 121 -17.10 0.44 -0.71
C ASN A 121 -15.96 1.35 -1.18
N ILE A 122 -14.71 0.91 -1.14
CA ILE A 122 -13.57 1.71 -1.53
C ILE A 122 -13.45 1.74 -3.05
N LYS A 123 -13.44 2.94 -3.60
CA LYS A 123 -13.38 3.21 -5.04
C LYS A 123 -12.06 3.83 -5.48
N MET A 124 -11.33 4.46 -4.54
CA MET A 124 -10.09 5.16 -4.82
C MET A 124 -9.06 4.93 -3.73
N LEU A 125 -7.81 4.81 -4.13
CA LEU A 125 -6.65 4.83 -3.25
C LEU A 125 -5.82 6.09 -3.53
N LEU A 126 -5.33 6.71 -2.46
CA LEU A 126 -4.37 7.81 -2.48
C LEU A 126 -3.05 7.37 -1.85
N SER A 127 -1.96 7.95 -2.28
CA SER A 127 -0.67 7.89 -1.58
C SER A 127 0.14 9.14 -1.85
N TYR A 128 1.04 9.44 -0.94
CA TYR A 128 1.96 10.55 -1.05
C TYR A 128 3.39 10.00 -1.08
N ALA A 129 4.14 10.32 -2.14
CA ALA A 129 5.57 10.09 -2.16
C ALA A 129 6.27 11.18 -1.35
N ASP A 130 7.28 10.80 -0.59
CA ASP A 130 8.11 11.74 0.17
C ASP A 130 9.37 12.09 -0.62
N PRO A 131 9.45 13.27 -1.26
CA PRO A 131 10.60 13.65 -2.07
C PRO A 131 11.88 13.86 -1.23
N GLU A 132 11.74 14.21 0.05
CA GLU A 132 12.87 14.38 0.96
C GLU A 132 13.61 13.06 1.22
N GLN A 133 12.90 11.94 1.08
CA GLN A 133 13.46 10.60 1.17
C GLN A 133 13.92 10.03 -0.18
N MET A 134 14.02 10.87 -1.21
CA MET A 134 14.32 10.46 -2.58
C MET A 134 13.36 9.38 -3.13
N HIS A 135 12.16 9.31 -2.61
CA HIS A 135 11.12 8.42 -3.11
C HIS A 135 10.53 8.98 -4.40
N LEU A 136 11.07 8.54 -5.53
CA LEU A 136 10.64 8.96 -6.87
C LEU A 136 9.35 8.30 -7.35
N GLY A 137 8.59 7.68 -6.46
CA GLY A 137 7.33 7.02 -6.81
C GLY A 137 7.47 5.75 -7.66
N THR A 138 8.65 5.15 -7.75
CA THR A 138 8.92 3.99 -8.61
C THR A 138 8.00 2.79 -8.29
N ILE A 139 7.71 2.55 -7.01
CA ILE A 139 6.81 1.47 -6.59
C ILE A 139 5.37 1.73 -7.02
N TYR A 140 4.96 2.98 -7.04
CA TYR A 140 3.63 3.40 -7.50
C TYR A 140 3.51 3.23 -9.01
N GLN A 141 4.52 3.66 -9.78
CA GLN A 141 4.56 3.43 -11.22
C GLN A 141 4.50 1.93 -11.56
N ALA A 142 5.24 1.10 -10.84
CA ALA A 142 5.24 -0.36 -11.00
C ALA A 142 3.88 -1.02 -10.69
N THR A 143 2.98 -0.32 -9.99
CA THR A 143 1.64 -0.81 -9.61
C THR A 143 0.50 -0.03 -10.27
N ASN A 144 0.80 0.69 -11.35
CA ASN A 144 -0.16 1.43 -12.17
C ASN A 144 -0.91 2.55 -11.43
N TRP A 145 -0.25 3.22 -10.51
CA TRP A 145 -0.78 4.45 -9.93
C TRP A 145 -0.70 5.59 -10.95
N LEU A 146 -1.67 6.50 -10.87
CA LEU A 146 -1.65 7.73 -11.65
C LEU A 146 -0.95 8.81 -10.86
N TYR A 147 0.09 9.40 -11.46
CA TYR A 147 0.78 10.53 -10.88
C TYR A 147 -0.05 11.81 -11.04
N GLN A 148 -0.17 12.56 -9.97
CA GLN A 148 -0.79 13.88 -9.97
C GLN A 148 0.19 14.88 -9.36
N ASP A 149 0.54 15.93 -10.10
CA ASP A 149 1.46 16.96 -9.62
C ASP A 149 0.83 17.76 -8.47
N CYS A 150 1.67 18.22 -7.55
CA CYS A 150 1.28 19.07 -6.41
C CYS A 150 0.75 20.45 -6.76
N ARG A 151 1.09 20.97 -7.93
CA ARG A 151 0.93 22.41 -8.20
C ARG A 151 -0.38 22.79 -8.87
N ASP A 152 -0.95 21.86 -9.64
CA ASP A 152 -2.22 22.12 -10.31
C ASP A 152 -3.01 20.83 -10.38
N ILE A 153 -4.10 20.76 -9.61
CA ILE A 153 -5.04 19.65 -9.66
C ILE A 153 -5.77 19.71 -11.00
N GLN A 154 -5.16 19.22 -12.06
CA GLN A 154 -5.85 18.98 -13.32
C GLN A 154 -6.44 17.58 -13.31
N LEU A 155 -7.75 17.53 -13.19
CA LEU A 155 -8.53 16.31 -13.24
C LEU A 155 -8.47 15.71 -14.64
N MET A 156 -7.79 14.58 -14.82
CA MET A 156 -8.04 13.75 -15.99
C MET A 156 -9.24 12.83 -15.74
N PRO A 157 -10.26 12.83 -16.60
CA PRO A 157 -11.38 11.91 -16.46
C PRO A 157 -10.92 10.49 -16.70
N VAL A 158 -11.18 9.64 -15.72
CA VAL A 158 -10.75 8.25 -15.74
C VAL A 158 -11.97 7.35 -15.62
N SER A 159 -12.15 6.41 -16.54
CA SER A 159 -13.28 5.49 -16.50
C SER A 159 -13.17 4.49 -15.36
N TYR A 160 -14.22 4.37 -14.56
CA TYR A 160 -14.25 3.73 -13.24
C TYR A 160 -14.63 2.25 -13.27
N THR A 161 -13.87 1.40 -13.91
CA THR A 161 -14.13 -0.04 -13.82
C THR A 161 -13.20 -0.79 -12.84
N HIS A 162 -12.16 -0.11 -12.29
CA HIS A 162 -11.18 -0.74 -11.40
C HIS A 162 -10.81 0.22 -10.25
N LEU A 163 -10.43 -0.35 -9.10
CA LEU A 163 -9.71 0.39 -8.06
C LEU A 163 -8.49 1.04 -8.70
N ARG A 164 -8.47 2.36 -8.75
CA ARG A 164 -7.32 3.12 -9.24
C ARG A 164 -6.61 3.75 -8.08
N ALA A 165 -5.32 3.69 -8.14
CA ALA A 165 -4.43 4.29 -7.18
C ALA A 165 -3.89 5.60 -7.76
N HIS A 166 -3.97 6.66 -6.98
CA HIS A 166 -3.40 7.96 -7.30
C HIS A 166 -2.23 8.24 -6.35
N GLU A 167 -1.14 8.68 -6.91
CA GLU A 167 0.01 9.19 -6.17
C GLU A 167 -0.03 10.72 -6.24
N THR A 168 0.08 11.36 -5.09
CA THR A 168 0.35 12.79 -5.00
C THR A 168 1.72 12.98 -4.36
N ALA A 169 2.64 13.59 -5.10
CA ALA A 169 3.89 14.06 -4.54
C ALA A 169 3.72 15.51 -4.08
N CYS A 170 4.02 15.78 -2.83
CA CYS A 170 4.13 17.12 -2.29
C CYS A 170 5.54 17.36 -1.79
#